data_cf78cc1de731ed884cd8dcc27e3e9303
#
_entry.id   cf78cc1de731ed884cd8dcc27e3e9303
#
_cell.length_a   1.000
_cell.length_b   1.000
_cell.length_c   1.000
_cell.angle_alpha   90.00
_cell.angle_beta   90.00
_cell.angle_gamma   90.00
#
_symmetry.space_group_name_H-M   'P 1'
#
loop_
_entity.id
_entity.type
_entity.pdbx_description
1 polymer ?
#
loop_
_entity_poly.entity_id
_entity_poly.type
_entity_poly.pdbx_seq_one_letter_code
_entity_poly.pdbx_strand_id
1 'polypeptide(L)'
;MKIEKDIISILAKCQVEGNHLRITEQLDRKTYAQLNKVLTALGGKWKAAKKVHEFAEDVEALLEEVITTGEYSCIKKDFQYFPTPPALAAEVVAMADIRPGERCLEPSAGTGNIAALMPGCDCVELNEKNREVLQGKGLRIVGEDFMSFEPQEAYDVIVMNPPFSKGQDVAHITKAIGIAKRCVIAIASASVLFRTDSRTQAFRELVAQYGGSIEELPAESFKESGTMVNTALIKVFKQ
;
A
#
# COMPACT_ATOMS: atom_id res chain seq x y z
N MET A 1 16.72 2.30 -12.16
CA MET A 1 17.83 2.71 -11.25
C MET A 1 17.43 2.32 -9.85
N LYS A 2 18.25 1.52 -9.16
CA LYS A 2 17.98 1.13 -7.75
C LYS A 2 18.34 2.29 -6.82
N ILE A 3 17.48 2.57 -5.86
CA ILE A 3 17.61 3.70 -4.92
C ILE A 3 17.91 3.13 -3.52
N GLU A 4 18.86 3.75 -2.82
CA GLU A 4 19.25 3.33 -1.47
C GLU A 4 18.12 3.60 -0.46
N LYS A 5 17.95 2.73 0.55
CA LYS A 5 16.88 2.83 1.55
C LYS A 5 16.85 4.19 2.28
N ASP A 6 18.01 4.76 2.58
CA ASP A 6 18.10 6.06 3.26
C ASP A 6 17.52 7.18 2.39
N ILE A 7 17.77 7.14 1.07
CA ILE A 7 17.21 8.11 0.12
C ILE A 7 15.70 7.92 -0.03
N ILE A 8 15.21 6.68 -0.04
CA ILE A 8 13.77 6.37 -0.06
C ILE A 8 13.08 6.94 1.19
N SER A 9 13.68 6.78 2.37
CA SER A 9 13.17 7.33 3.62
C SER A 9 13.08 8.86 3.59
N ILE A 10 14.07 9.53 2.98
CA ILE A 10 14.06 10.99 2.82
C ILE A 10 12.98 11.42 1.82
N LEU A 11 12.85 10.72 0.68
CA LEU A 11 11.82 10.98 -0.32
C LEU A 11 10.41 10.89 0.28
N ALA A 12 10.17 9.88 1.14
CA ALA A 12 8.89 9.68 1.80
C ALA A 12 8.50 10.81 2.78
N LYS A 13 9.48 11.58 3.27
CA LYS A 13 9.26 12.72 4.16
C LYS A 13 9.19 14.06 3.42
N CYS A 14 9.48 14.09 2.12
CA CYS A 14 9.38 15.31 1.33
C CYS A 14 7.93 15.79 1.25
N GLN A 15 7.75 17.11 1.27
CA GLN A 15 6.44 17.72 1.05
C GLN A 15 6.16 17.80 -0.46
N VAL A 16 5.00 17.34 -0.87
CA VAL A 16 4.53 17.35 -2.27
C VAL A 16 3.29 18.22 -2.38
N GLU A 17 3.27 19.09 -3.38
CA GLU A 17 2.12 19.92 -3.77
C GLU A 17 2.03 19.94 -5.30
N GLY A 18 1.18 19.07 -5.87
CA GLY A 18 1.06 18.87 -7.31
C GLY A 18 2.39 18.46 -7.94
N ASN A 19 2.92 19.27 -8.85
CA ASN A 19 4.18 19.02 -9.53
C ASN A 19 5.43 19.58 -8.81
N HIS A 20 5.30 20.01 -7.56
CA HIS A 20 6.39 20.54 -6.75
C HIS A 20 6.75 19.61 -5.59
N LEU A 21 8.04 19.36 -5.41
CA LEU A 21 8.59 18.61 -4.28
C LEU A 21 9.54 19.48 -3.47
N ARG A 22 9.32 19.57 -2.17
CA ARG A 22 10.15 20.28 -1.20
C ARG A 22 10.83 19.30 -0.26
N ILE A 23 12.16 19.40 -0.13
CA ILE A 23 12.92 18.67 0.88
C ILE A 23 12.69 19.37 2.22
N THR A 24 12.20 18.65 3.21
CA THR A 24 11.81 19.18 4.53
C THR A 24 12.93 19.07 5.58
N GLU A 25 13.90 18.19 5.34
CA GLU A 25 15.00 17.94 6.28
C GLU A 25 16.28 18.65 5.84
N GLN A 26 17.11 19.02 6.82
CA GLN A 26 18.45 19.51 6.55
C GLN A 26 19.38 18.31 6.36
N LEU A 27 19.93 18.16 5.15
CA LEU A 27 20.79 17.05 4.76
C LEU A 27 22.26 17.47 4.71
N ASP A 28 23.16 16.55 4.99
CA ASP A 28 24.56 16.73 4.69
C ASP A 28 24.81 16.74 3.17
N ARG A 29 25.97 17.28 2.76
CA ARG A 29 26.30 17.49 1.34
C ARG A 29 26.28 16.21 0.51
N LYS A 30 26.69 15.06 1.07
CA LYS A 30 26.77 13.77 0.37
C LYS A 30 25.37 13.23 0.14
N THR A 31 24.56 13.18 1.18
CA THR A 31 23.16 12.73 1.13
C THR A 31 22.32 13.60 0.20
N TYR A 32 22.49 14.95 0.29
CA TYR A 32 21.82 15.86 -0.63
C TYR A 32 22.21 15.60 -2.09
N ALA A 33 23.50 15.36 -2.39
CA ALA A 33 23.95 15.08 -3.76
C ALA A 33 23.33 13.77 -4.31
N GLN A 34 23.22 12.74 -3.48
CA GLN A 34 22.57 11.47 -3.86
C GLN A 34 21.07 11.67 -4.12
N LEU A 35 20.38 12.36 -3.21
CA LEU A 35 18.95 12.68 -3.36
C LEU A 35 18.71 13.52 -4.63
N ASN A 36 19.50 14.56 -4.85
CA ASN A 36 19.37 15.43 -6.03
C ASN A 36 19.61 14.67 -7.35
N LYS A 37 20.54 13.69 -7.34
CA LYS A 37 20.75 12.80 -8.49
C LYS A 37 19.48 11.97 -8.80
N VAL A 38 18.83 11.45 -7.77
CA VAL A 38 17.56 10.71 -7.90
C VAL A 38 16.46 11.64 -8.42
N LEU A 39 16.23 12.80 -7.78
CA LEU A 39 15.22 13.76 -8.20
C LEU A 39 15.41 14.24 -9.64
N THR A 40 16.65 14.45 -10.06
CA THR A 40 16.97 14.83 -11.44
C THR A 40 16.68 13.68 -12.42
N ALA A 41 17.01 12.45 -12.06
CA ALA A 41 16.73 11.26 -12.88
C ALA A 41 15.20 11.02 -13.03
N LEU A 42 14.42 11.40 -12.03
CA LEU A 42 12.95 11.40 -12.04
C LEU A 42 12.34 12.57 -12.87
N GLY A 43 13.17 13.45 -13.42
CA GLY A 43 12.73 14.61 -14.21
C GLY A 43 12.54 15.89 -13.42
N GLY A 44 12.90 15.92 -12.13
CA GLY A 44 12.81 17.10 -11.28
C GLY A 44 13.85 18.16 -11.65
N LYS A 45 13.42 19.42 -11.76
CA LYS A 45 14.25 20.58 -12.05
C LYS A 45 14.26 21.52 -10.83
N TRP A 46 15.43 21.78 -10.25
CA TRP A 46 15.54 22.68 -9.11
C TRP A 46 15.11 24.11 -9.47
N LYS A 47 14.21 24.67 -8.68
CA LYS A 47 13.75 26.06 -8.75
C LYS A 47 14.18 26.84 -7.52
N ALA A 48 15.29 27.54 -7.62
CA ALA A 48 15.90 28.26 -6.50
C ALA A 48 14.96 29.29 -5.85
N ALA A 49 14.17 30.02 -6.65
CA ALA A 49 13.24 31.05 -6.16
C ALA A 49 12.14 30.46 -5.26
N LYS A 50 11.68 29.25 -5.53
CA LYS A 50 10.64 28.55 -4.77
C LYS A 50 11.19 27.54 -3.75
N LYS A 51 12.49 27.24 -3.83
CA LYS A 51 13.17 26.18 -3.04
C LYS A 51 12.51 24.81 -3.18
N VAL A 52 12.12 24.43 -4.40
CA VAL A 52 11.48 23.15 -4.73
C VAL A 52 12.12 22.52 -5.96
N HIS A 53 11.93 21.22 -6.13
CA HIS A 53 12.08 20.55 -7.42
C HIS A 53 10.74 20.56 -8.12
N GLU A 54 10.70 21.06 -9.36
CA GLU A 54 9.51 21.12 -10.21
C GLU A 54 9.58 20.01 -11.25
N PHE A 55 8.50 19.28 -11.42
CA PHE A 55 8.33 18.18 -12.37
C PHE A 55 7.38 18.58 -13.50
N ALA A 56 7.35 17.80 -14.57
CA ALA A 56 6.47 18.06 -15.71
C ALA A 56 4.98 17.75 -15.40
N GLU A 57 4.77 16.76 -14.50
CA GLU A 57 3.43 16.28 -14.09
C GLU A 57 3.38 16.22 -12.55
N ASP A 58 2.23 15.84 -12.00
CA ASP A 58 2.06 15.59 -10.58
C ASP A 58 3.08 14.54 -10.10
N VAL A 59 3.84 14.91 -9.06
CA VAL A 59 4.96 14.09 -8.59
C VAL A 59 4.55 13.06 -7.53
N GLU A 60 3.32 13.14 -7.01
CA GLU A 60 2.88 12.25 -5.92
C GLU A 60 2.86 10.79 -6.37
N ALA A 61 2.27 10.50 -7.53
CA ALA A 61 2.22 9.15 -8.07
C ALA A 61 3.60 8.59 -8.42
N LEU A 62 4.49 9.45 -8.96
CA LEU A 62 5.86 9.07 -9.27
C LEU A 62 6.67 8.74 -8.01
N LEU A 63 6.50 9.54 -6.94
CA LEU A 63 7.14 9.30 -5.66
C LEU A 63 6.66 8.02 -4.99
N GLU A 64 5.37 7.78 -5.00
CA GLU A 64 4.78 6.55 -4.46
C GLU A 64 5.35 5.30 -5.14
N GLU A 65 5.50 5.35 -6.46
CA GLU A 65 6.18 4.31 -7.24
C GLU A 65 7.59 4.07 -6.73
N VAL A 66 8.38 5.12 -6.65
CA VAL A 66 9.79 5.07 -6.25
C VAL A 66 9.94 4.56 -4.81
N ILE A 67 9.12 5.04 -3.88
CA ILE A 67 9.14 4.64 -2.48
C ILE A 67 8.76 3.16 -2.35
N THR A 68 7.72 2.73 -3.08
CA THR A 68 7.21 1.36 -3.03
C THR A 68 8.17 0.35 -3.65
N THR A 69 8.72 0.66 -4.83
CA THR A 69 9.57 -0.28 -5.58
C THR A 69 11.05 -0.20 -5.22
N GLY A 70 11.52 0.92 -4.69
CA GLY A 70 12.93 1.21 -4.52
C GLY A 70 13.68 1.38 -5.85
N GLU A 71 12.96 1.43 -6.96
CA GLU A 71 13.53 1.54 -8.31
C GLU A 71 12.75 2.56 -9.14
N TYR A 72 13.46 3.21 -10.06
CA TYR A 72 12.85 4.02 -11.11
C TYR A 72 13.01 3.32 -12.45
N SER A 73 11.90 3.03 -13.09
CA SER A 73 11.88 2.56 -14.49
C SER A 73 11.03 3.51 -15.33
N CYS A 74 11.52 3.89 -16.52
CA CYS A 74 10.78 4.73 -17.47
C CYS A 74 9.55 4.05 -18.10
N ILE A 75 9.20 2.85 -17.64
CA ILE A 75 8.04 2.10 -18.12
C ILE A 75 6.90 2.41 -17.15
N LYS A 76 5.89 3.14 -17.60
CA LYS A 76 4.58 3.24 -16.94
C LYS A 76 4.00 1.82 -16.79
N LYS A 77 4.38 1.12 -15.74
CA LYS A 77 3.61 -0.03 -15.28
C LYS A 77 2.43 0.54 -14.49
N ASP A 78 1.24 0.09 -14.80
CA ASP A 78 0.07 0.33 -13.96
C ASP A 78 0.34 -0.27 -12.58
N PHE A 79 0.77 0.58 -11.61
CA PHE A 79 1.12 0.20 -10.24
C PHE A 79 -0.07 -0.23 -9.38
N GLN A 80 -1.18 -0.59 -10.00
CA GLN A 80 -2.41 -0.88 -9.28
C GLN A 80 -2.54 -2.32 -8.82
N TYR A 81 -1.67 -3.23 -9.30
CA TYR A 81 -1.85 -4.63 -8.99
C TYR A 81 -0.53 -5.38 -8.80
N PHE A 82 -0.26 -5.75 -7.54
CA PHE A 82 0.81 -6.68 -7.17
C PHE A 82 0.16 -7.94 -6.61
N PRO A 83 0.09 -9.05 -7.37
CA PRO A 83 -0.45 -10.29 -6.84
C PRO A 83 0.35 -10.72 -5.61
N THR A 84 -0.35 -10.99 -4.51
CA THR A 84 0.30 -11.45 -3.27
C THR A 84 0.90 -12.84 -3.52
N PRO A 85 2.22 -13.04 -3.28
CA PRO A 85 2.83 -14.35 -3.38
C PRO A 85 2.13 -15.38 -2.51
N PRO A 86 2.02 -16.66 -2.94
CA PRO A 86 1.29 -17.68 -2.18
C PRO A 86 1.81 -17.87 -0.74
N ALA A 87 3.12 -17.81 -0.53
CA ALA A 87 3.72 -17.93 0.80
C ALA A 87 3.30 -16.77 1.71
N LEU A 88 3.36 -15.51 1.22
CA LEU A 88 2.93 -14.33 1.96
C LEU A 88 1.42 -14.34 2.21
N ALA A 89 0.62 -14.79 1.22
CA ALA A 89 -0.83 -14.93 1.40
C ALA A 89 -1.17 -15.90 2.54
N ALA A 90 -0.49 -17.05 2.60
CA ALA A 90 -0.67 -18.01 3.69
C ALA A 90 -0.28 -17.42 5.05
N GLU A 91 0.83 -16.68 5.10
CA GLU A 91 1.31 -16.04 6.32
C GLU A 91 0.31 -15.00 6.87
N VAL A 92 -0.16 -14.06 6.01
CA VAL A 92 -1.09 -13.01 6.47
C VAL A 92 -2.46 -13.57 6.85
N VAL A 93 -2.94 -14.62 6.17
CA VAL A 93 -4.19 -15.31 6.56
C VAL A 93 -4.02 -16.05 7.88
N ALA A 94 -2.89 -16.74 8.10
CA ALA A 94 -2.63 -17.42 9.38
C ALA A 94 -2.60 -16.44 10.57
N MET A 95 -2.08 -15.21 10.38
CA MET A 95 -2.07 -14.18 11.42
C MET A 95 -3.47 -13.72 11.83
N ALA A 96 -4.47 -13.86 10.96
CA ALA A 96 -5.84 -13.45 11.25
C ALA A 96 -6.54 -14.39 12.24
N ASP A 97 -6.02 -15.59 12.48
CA ASP A 97 -6.59 -16.60 13.39
C ASP A 97 -8.11 -16.75 13.21
N ILE A 98 -8.50 -17.11 11.97
CA ILE A 98 -9.91 -17.18 11.58
C ILE A 98 -10.60 -18.30 12.32
N ARG A 99 -11.70 -17.98 13.00
CA ARG A 99 -12.48 -18.92 13.80
C ARG A 99 -13.64 -19.50 13.02
N PRO A 100 -14.11 -20.70 13.33
CA PRO A 100 -15.28 -21.30 12.70
C PRO A 100 -16.52 -20.37 12.78
N GLY A 101 -17.14 -20.12 11.62
CA GLY A 101 -18.32 -19.26 11.52
C GLY A 101 -18.06 -17.77 11.35
N GLU A 102 -16.81 -17.32 11.40
CA GLU A 102 -16.47 -15.92 11.13
C GLU A 102 -16.65 -15.57 9.64
N ARG A 103 -17.23 -14.40 9.39
CA ARG A 103 -17.37 -13.83 8.05
C ARG A 103 -16.08 -13.13 7.64
N CYS A 104 -15.54 -13.56 6.50
CA CYS A 104 -14.29 -13.02 5.95
C CYS A 104 -14.53 -12.17 4.71
N LEU A 105 -13.71 -11.14 4.53
CA LEU A 105 -13.69 -10.28 3.35
C LEU A 105 -12.26 -10.07 2.85
N GLU A 106 -12.07 -10.19 1.52
CA GLU A 106 -10.92 -9.61 0.83
C GLU A 106 -11.40 -8.47 -0.08
N PRO A 107 -11.18 -7.18 0.31
CA PRO A 107 -11.77 -6.03 -0.39
C PRO A 107 -11.00 -5.54 -1.61
N SER A 108 -9.93 -6.21 -2.01
CA SER A 108 -9.15 -5.96 -3.24
C SER A 108 -8.57 -7.29 -3.72
N ALA A 109 -9.49 -8.20 -4.09
CA ALA A 109 -9.17 -9.63 -4.15
C ALA A 109 -8.21 -10.03 -5.29
N GLY A 110 -8.04 -9.18 -6.30
CA GLY A 110 -7.19 -9.50 -7.42
C GLY A 110 -7.58 -10.85 -8.06
N THR A 111 -6.61 -11.74 -8.16
CA THR A 111 -6.88 -13.12 -8.62
C THR A 111 -7.21 -14.10 -7.49
N GLY A 112 -7.41 -13.61 -6.25
CA GLY A 112 -7.89 -14.41 -5.12
C GLY A 112 -6.84 -15.24 -4.39
N ASN A 113 -5.59 -14.81 -4.38
CA ASN A 113 -4.53 -15.54 -3.68
C ASN A 113 -4.72 -15.57 -2.16
N ILE A 114 -5.26 -14.51 -1.58
CA ILE A 114 -5.61 -14.42 -0.16
C ILE A 114 -6.99 -15.03 0.06
N ALA A 115 -8.02 -14.62 -0.72
CA ALA A 115 -9.40 -15.07 -0.53
C ALA A 115 -9.55 -16.59 -0.58
N ALA A 116 -8.81 -17.26 -1.47
CA ALA A 116 -8.85 -18.73 -1.60
C ALA A 116 -8.39 -19.48 -0.33
N LEU A 117 -7.67 -18.80 0.57
CA LEU A 117 -7.19 -19.37 1.84
C LEU A 117 -8.13 -19.08 3.01
N MET A 118 -9.12 -18.20 2.82
CA MET A 118 -10.10 -17.83 3.86
C MET A 118 -11.42 -18.57 3.67
N PRO A 119 -11.94 -19.31 4.66
CA PRO A 119 -13.19 -20.05 4.53
C PRO A 119 -14.38 -19.14 4.21
N GLY A 120 -15.10 -19.42 3.11
CA GLY A 120 -16.30 -18.69 2.73
C GLY A 120 -16.11 -17.19 2.51
N CYS A 121 -14.90 -16.80 2.08
CA CYS A 121 -14.53 -15.39 1.90
C CYS A 121 -15.38 -14.68 0.84
N ASP A 122 -15.87 -13.51 1.19
CA ASP A 122 -16.43 -12.55 0.24
C ASP A 122 -15.31 -11.74 -0.41
N CYS A 123 -15.46 -11.43 -1.70
CA CYS A 123 -14.51 -10.68 -2.49
C CYS A 123 -15.12 -9.39 -3.03
N VAL A 124 -14.36 -8.30 -2.97
CA VAL A 124 -14.61 -7.09 -3.77
C VAL A 124 -13.42 -6.91 -4.72
N GLU A 125 -13.69 -6.70 -6.02
CA GLU A 125 -12.63 -6.56 -7.02
C GLU A 125 -13.08 -5.65 -8.17
N LEU A 126 -12.29 -4.59 -8.42
CA LEU A 126 -12.62 -3.56 -9.41
C LEU A 126 -12.40 -4.05 -10.85
N ASN A 127 -11.34 -4.84 -11.08
CA ASN A 127 -10.96 -5.29 -12.42
C ASN A 127 -11.84 -6.46 -12.89
N GLU A 128 -12.54 -6.27 -14.02
CA GLU A 128 -13.44 -7.27 -14.60
C GLU A 128 -12.75 -8.60 -14.89
N LYS A 129 -11.54 -8.57 -15.46
CA LYS A 129 -10.78 -9.79 -15.76
C LYS A 129 -10.42 -10.59 -14.51
N ASN A 130 -10.10 -9.88 -13.42
CA ASN A 130 -9.85 -10.53 -12.14
C ASN A 130 -11.14 -11.15 -11.59
N ARG A 131 -12.29 -10.45 -11.71
CA ARG A 131 -13.60 -11.03 -11.33
C ARG A 131 -13.92 -12.33 -12.06
N GLU A 132 -13.62 -12.42 -13.36
CA GLU A 132 -13.75 -13.67 -14.11
C GLU A 132 -12.89 -14.79 -13.52
N VAL A 133 -11.65 -14.49 -13.13
CA VAL A 133 -10.75 -15.45 -12.48
C VAL A 133 -11.29 -15.89 -11.12
N LEU A 134 -11.80 -14.96 -10.31
CA LEU A 134 -12.41 -15.24 -9.00
C LEU A 134 -13.63 -16.15 -9.16
N GLN A 135 -14.51 -15.87 -10.13
CA GLN A 135 -15.68 -16.72 -10.45
C GLN A 135 -15.25 -18.11 -10.87
N GLY A 136 -14.21 -18.22 -11.73
CA GLY A 136 -13.65 -19.51 -12.15
C GLY A 136 -13.08 -20.33 -10.99
N LYS A 137 -12.67 -19.69 -9.91
CA LYS A 137 -12.22 -20.32 -8.65
C LYS A 137 -13.35 -20.60 -7.67
N GLY A 138 -14.60 -20.26 -8.00
CA GLY A 138 -15.76 -20.42 -7.11
C GLY A 138 -15.79 -19.44 -5.94
N LEU A 139 -15.05 -18.34 -6.00
CA LEU A 139 -15.03 -17.30 -4.98
C LEU A 139 -16.24 -16.37 -5.13
N ARG A 140 -16.84 -15.95 -4.02
CA ARG A 140 -18.05 -15.13 -4.00
C ARG A 140 -17.71 -13.66 -4.13
N ILE A 141 -18.11 -13.03 -5.23
CA ILE A 141 -17.95 -11.60 -5.46
C ILE A 141 -19.20 -10.88 -4.94
N VAL A 142 -19.01 -9.91 -4.03
CA VAL A 142 -20.09 -9.15 -3.39
C VAL A 142 -20.09 -7.67 -3.75
N GLY A 143 -19.09 -7.22 -4.49
CA GLY A 143 -18.98 -5.82 -4.94
C GLY A 143 -17.82 -5.63 -5.92
N GLU A 144 -17.81 -4.47 -6.56
CA GLU A 144 -16.78 -4.11 -7.53
C GLU A 144 -15.78 -3.10 -6.93
N ASP A 145 -16.25 -1.97 -6.45
CA ASP A 145 -15.42 -0.92 -5.86
C ASP A 145 -15.56 -0.91 -4.35
N PHE A 146 -14.45 -1.22 -3.66
CA PHE A 146 -14.44 -1.26 -2.20
C PHE A 146 -14.72 0.12 -1.56
N MET A 147 -14.33 1.21 -2.19
CA MET A 147 -14.54 2.53 -1.59
C MET A 147 -16.02 2.93 -1.58
N SER A 148 -16.81 2.44 -2.52
CA SER A 148 -18.27 2.60 -2.56
C SER A 148 -19.05 1.43 -1.93
N PHE A 149 -18.37 0.33 -1.60
CA PHE A 149 -19.00 -0.87 -1.03
C PHE A 149 -19.46 -0.63 0.40
N GLU A 150 -20.75 -0.86 0.65
CA GLU A 150 -21.37 -0.80 1.97
C GLU A 150 -21.94 -2.16 2.34
N PRO A 151 -21.31 -2.92 3.25
CA PRO A 151 -21.79 -4.24 3.64
C PRO A 151 -23.09 -4.11 4.48
N GLN A 152 -24.05 -4.98 4.21
CA GLN A 152 -25.29 -5.06 5.02
C GLN A 152 -25.01 -5.47 6.47
N GLU A 153 -24.01 -6.31 6.66
CA GLU A 153 -23.50 -6.75 7.96
C GLU A 153 -21.99 -6.65 7.99
N ALA A 154 -21.44 -6.22 9.12
CA ALA A 154 -20.00 -6.11 9.30
C ALA A 154 -19.30 -7.49 9.20
N TYR A 155 -18.07 -7.50 8.72
CA TYR A 155 -17.22 -8.67 8.65
C TYR A 155 -16.43 -8.86 9.94
N ASP A 156 -16.21 -10.10 10.33
CA ASP A 156 -15.41 -10.41 11.52
C ASP A 156 -13.92 -10.23 11.21
N VAL A 157 -13.49 -10.68 10.04
CA VAL A 157 -12.09 -10.67 9.60
C VAL A 157 -11.97 -10.07 8.20
N ILE A 158 -11.01 -9.16 8.05
CA ILE A 158 -10.61 -8.62 6.75
C ILE A 158 -9.12 -8.85 6.56
N VAL A 159 -8.74 -9.54 5.47
CA VAL A 159 -7.34 -9.67 5.06
C VAL A 159 -7.20 -9.10 3.66
N MET A 160 -6.20 -8.24 3.42
CA MET A 160 -6.14 -7.51 2.17
C MET A 160 -4.73 -7.10 1.74
N ASN A 161 -4.55 -6.99 0.42
CA ASN A 161 -3.43 -6.31 -0.22
C ASN A 161 -4.00 -5.24 -1.19
N PRO A 162 -4.33 -4.04 -0.71
CA PRO A 162 -4.97 -2.99 -1.51
C PRO A 162 -4.00 -2.35 -2.51
N PRO A 163 -4.50 -1.59 -3.51
CA PRO A 163 -3.65 -0.81 -4.40
C PRO A 163 -2.88 0.28 -3.61
N PHE A 164 -1.57 0.46 -3.92
CA PHE A 164 -0.70 1.38 -3.19
C PHE A 164 -0.68 2.80 -3.77
N SER A 165 -1.04 2.97 -5.04
CA SER A 165 -0.94 4.27 -5.73
C SER A 165 -1.76 5.35 -5.06
N LYS A 166 -1.21 6.56 -4.98
CA LYS A 166 -1.86 7.76 -4.41
C LYS A 166 -2.39 7.58 -2.97
N GLY A 167 -1.76 6.68 -2.20
CA GLY A 167 -2.16 6.36 -0.83
C GLY A 167 -3.54 5.69 -0.75
N GLN A 168 -3.95 4.96 -1.78
CA GLN A 168 -5.20 4.19 -1.76
C GLN A 168 -5.18 3.10 -0.68
N ASP A 169 -4.02 2.52 -0.42
CA ASP A 169 -3.82 1.56 0.67
C ASP A 169 -4.27 2.13 2.03
N VAL A 170 -3.83 3.34 2.37
CA VAL A 170 -4.25 4.03 3.60
C VAL A 170 -5.76 4.20 3.65
N ALA A 171 -6.40 4.64 2.55
CA ALA A 171 -7.84 4.84 2.49
C ALA A 171 -8.62 3.52 2.63
N HIS A 172 -8.17 2.47 1.91
CA HIS A 172 -8.78 1.15 1.95
C HIS A 172 -8.66 0.52 3.34
N ILE A 173 -7.46 0.55 3.94
CA ILE A 173 -7.24 -0.04 5.26
C ILE A 173 -8.01 0.74 6.34
N THR A 174 -8.08 2.07 6.25
CA THR A 174 -8.91 2.90 7.15
C THR A 174 -10.39 2.47 7.08
N LYS A 175 -10.93 2.31 5.87
CA LYS A 175 -12.30 1.80 5.69
C LYS A 175 -12.45 0.38 6.24
N ALA A 176 -11.50 -0.52 5.95
CA ALA A 176 -11.52 -1.88 6.46
C ALA A 176 -11.54 -1.93 8.00
N ILE A 177 -10.73 -1.10 8.67
CA ILE A 177 -10.77 -0.95 10.11
C ILE A 177 -12.17 -0.49 10.57
N GLY A 178 -12.82 0.42 9.85
CA GLY A 178 -14.16 0.90 10.18
C GLY A 178 -15.23 -0.19 10.17
N ILE A 179 -15.19 -1.10 9.18
CA ILE A 179 -16.23 -2.12 8.96
C ILE A 179 -15.90 -3.51 9.54
N ALA A 180 -14.65 -3.75 9.97
CA ALA A 180 -14.30 -5.00 10.62
C ALA A 180 -14.78 -5.04 12.07
N LYS A 181 -15.30 -6.19 12.52
CA LYS A 181 -15.67 -6.42 13.92
C LYS A 181 -14.46 -6.78 14.79
N ARG A 182 -13.58 -7.67 14.31
CA ARG A 182 -12.51 -8.25 15.13
C ARG A 182 -11.11 -8.00 14.60
N CYS A 183 -10.85 -8.28 13.32
CA CYS A 183 -9.49 -8.35 12.83
C CYS A 183 -9.32 -7.73 11.44
N VAL A 184 -8.25 -6.95 11.28
CA VAL A 184 -7.76 -6.50 9.98
C VAL A 184 -6.28 -6.84 9.88
N ILE A 185 -5.91 -7.64 8.88
CA ILE A 185 -4.53 -7.87 8.46
C ILE A 185 -4.37 -7.30 7.06
N ALA A 186 -3.46 -6.36 6.87
CA ALA A 186 -3.31 -5.70 5.60
C ALA A 186 -1.85 -5.50 5.23
N ILE A 187 -1.57 -5.58 3.92
CA ILE A 187 -0.30 -5.17 3.34
C ILE A 187 -0.46 -3.74 2.85
N ALA A 188 0.48 -2.88 3.16
CA ALA A 188 0.54 -1.49 2.71
C ALA A 188 1.89 -1.17 2.09
N SER A 189 1.99 -0.06 1.37
CA SER A 189 3.29 0.49 1.00
C SER A 189 4.12 0.80 2.24
N ALA A 190 5.44 0.55 2.22
CA ALA A 190 6.33 0.94 3.31
C ALA A 190 6.34 2.46 3.57
N SER A 191 5.81 3.26 2.66
CA SER A 191 5.67 4.71 2.82
C SER A 191 4.88 5.09 4.07
N VAL A 192 3.94 4.24 4.53
CA VAL A 192 3.15 4.46 5.76
C VAL A 192 4.01 4.57 7.02
N LEU A 193 5.23 4.02 7.01
CA LEU A 193 6.18 4.10 8.12
C LEU A 193 6.88 5.46 8.21
N PHE A 194 7.02 6.18 7.09
CA PHE A 194 7.91 7.33 6.98
C PHE A 194 7.21 8.63 6.62
N ARG A 195 6.07 8.57 5.91
CA ARG A 195 5.35 9.78 5.47
C ARG A 195 4.84 10.60 6.65
N THR A 196 4.92 11.93 6.50
CA THR A 196 4.57 12.90 7.54
C THR A 196 3.33 13.74 7.21
N ASP A 197 2.65 13.43 6.09
CA ASP A 197 1.38 14.06 5.76
C ASP A 197 0.28 13.71 6.77
N SER A 198 -0.69 14.59 6.91
CA SER A 198 -1.74 14.50 7.94
C SER A 198 -2.58 13.21 7.83
N ARG A 199 -2.81 12.72 6.61
CA ARG A 199 -3.59 11.51 6.36
C ARG A 199 -2.85 10.26 6.86
N THR A 200 -1.54 10.16 6.56
CA THR A 200 -0.72 9.03 7.02
C THR A 200 -0.49 9.09 8.53
N GLN A 201 -0.37 10.29 9.11
CA GLN A 201 -0.31 10.44 10.57
C GLN A 201 -1.59 9.98 11.25
N ALA A 202 -2.76 10.45 10.78
CA ALA A 202 -4.07 10.02 11.30
C ALA A 202 -4.29 8.50 11.16
N PHE A 203 -3.80 7.90 10.07
CA PHE A 203 -3.84 6.45 9.88
C PHE A 203 -3.03 5.70 10.95
N ARG A 204 -1.78 6.14 11.23
CA ARG A 204 -0.98 5.53 12.29
C ARG A 204 -1.63 5.68 13.68
N GLU A 205 -2.21 6.84 13.95
CA GLU A 205 -2.97 7.08 15.19
C GLU A 205 -4.17 6.14 15.30
N LEU A 206 -4.91 5.94 14.19
CA LEU A 206 -6.03 5.00 14.14
C LEU A 206 -5.58 3.56 14.44
N VAL A 207 -4.50 3.09 13.82
CA VAL A 207 -3.94 1.76 14.09
C VAL A 207 -3.54 1.64 15.56
N ALA A 208 -2.85 2.63 16.11
CA ALA A 208 -2.42 2.66 17.51
C ALA A 208 -3.62 2.69 18.49
N GLN A 209 -4.70 3.39 18.16
CA GLN A 209 -5.92 3.46 18.96
C GLN A 209 -6.53 2.07 19.22
N TYR A 210 -6.41 1.15 18.26
CA TYR A 210 -6.85 -0.24 18.41
C TYR A 210 -5.75 -1.17 18.94
N GLY A 211 -4.62 -0.64 19.44
CA GLY A 211 -3.48 -1.44 19.89
C GLY A 211 -2.81 -2.23 18.76
N GLY A 212 -3.01 -1.81 17.50
CA GLY A 212 -2.43 -2.45 16.34
C GLY A 212 -0.95 -2.14 16.13
N SER A 213 -0.33 -2.85 15.21
CA SER A 213 1.07 -2.64 14.81
C SER A 213 1.22 -2.37 13.31
N ILE A 214 2.30 -1.67 12.96
CA ILE A 214 2.77 -1.45 11.60
C ILE A 214 4.23 -1.89 11.56
N GLU A 215 4.53 -2.93 10.80
CA GLU A 215 5.84 -3.58 10.75
C GLU A 215 6.36 -3.63 9.31
N GLU A 216 7.64 -3.34 9.06
CA GLU A 216 8.23 -3.48 7.74
C GLU A 216 8.30 -4.96 7.35
N LEU A 217 7.79 -5.30 6.16
CA LEU A 217 7.96 -6.64 5.59
C LEU A 217 9.36 -6.78 4.96
N PRO A 218 9.94 -7.99 4.94
CA PRO A 218 11.20 -8.24 4.25
C PRO A 218 11.15 -7.77 2.78
N ALA A 219 12.21 -7.14 2.30
CA ALA A 219 12.29 -6.59 0.94
C ALA A 219 12.03 -7.62 -0.19
N GLU A 220 12.21 -8.90 0.08
CA GLU A 220 12.01 -10.00 -0.87
C GLU A 220 10.61 -10.61 -0.83
N SER A 221 9.69 -10.08 0.03
CA SER A 221 8.34 -10.65 0.23
C SER A 221 7.52 -10.74 -1.06
N PHE A 222 7.79 -9.91 -2.07
CA PHE A 222 7.12 -9.91 -3.38
C PHE A 222 8.00 -10.40 -4.54
N LYS A 223 9.17 -10.97 -4.25
CA LYS A 223 10.13 -11.43 -5.27
C LYS A 223 9.52 -12.46 -6.24
N GLU A 224 8.72 -13.40 -5.74
CA GLU A 224 8.04 -14.41 -6.56
C GLU A 224 7.01 -13.80 -7.52
N SER A 225 6.44 -12.63 -7.19
CA SER A 225 5.54 -11.87 -8.06
C SER A 225 6.28 -10.95 -9.05
N GLY A 226 7.61 -11.08 -9.16
CA GLY A 226 8.44 -10.38 -10.13
C GLY A 226 8.72 -8.92 -9.76
N THR A 227 8.52 -8.52 -8.50
CA THR A 227 8.76 -7.16 -8.03
C THR A 227 9.46 -7.15 -6.67
N MET A 228 10.18 -6.05 -6.40
CA MET A 228 10.89 -5.81 -5.13
C MET A 228 10.25 -4.62 -4.41
N VAL A 229 8.93 -4.66 -4.26
CA VAL A 229 8.20 -3.58 -3.56
C VAL A 229 8.51 -3.59 -2.07
N ASN A 230 8.76 -2.42 -1.50
CA ASN A 230 8.90 -2.25 -0.06
C ASN A 230 7.51 -2.08 0.56
N THR A 231 7.15 -3.01 1.42
CA THR A 231 5.81 -3.07 2.02
C THR A 231 5.87 -3.13 3.53
N ALA A 232 4.75 -2.81 4.15
CA ALA A 232 4.53 -2.92 5.58
C ALA A 232 3.30 -3.80 5.86
N LEU A 233 3.36 -4.51 6.97
CA LEU A 233 2.27 -5.31 7.49
C LEU A 233 1.53 -4.51 8.56
N ILE A 234 0.22 -4.39 8.41
CA ILE A 234 -0.68 -3.74 9.35
C ILE A 234 -1.47 -4.83 10.06
N LYS A 235 -1.46 -4.82 11.38
CA LYS A 235 -2.23 -5.77 12.22
C LYS A 235 -3.09 -4.97 13.18
N VAL A 236 -4.42 -5.16 13.12
CA VAL A 236 -5.38 -4.55 14.04
C VAL A 236 -6.31 -5.63 14.57
N PHE A 237 -6.39 -5.75 15.90
CA PHE A 237 -7.31 -6.64 16.58
C PHE A 237 -8.20 -5.81 17.48
N LYS A 238 -9.50 -5.79 17.19
CA LYS A 238 -10.50 -5.10 18.00
C LYS A 238 -10.96 -6.01 19.15
N GLN A 239 -11.11 -5.42 20.31
CA GLN A 239 -11.65 -6.09 21.50
C GLN A 239 -13.17 -6.12 21.47
#